data_09ec8169018488f239cc86b7e2629b4c
#
_entry.id   09ec8169018488f239cc86b7e2629b4c
#
_cell.length_a   1.000
_cell.length_b   1.000
_cell.length_c   1.000
_cell.angle_alpha   90.00
_cell.angle_beta   90.00
_cell.angle_gamma   90.00
#
_symmetry.space_group_name_H-M   'P 1'
#
loop_
_entity.id
_entity.type
_entity.pdbx_description
1 polymer ?
#
loop_
_entity_poly.entity_id
_entity_poly.type
_entity_poly.pdbx_seq_one_letter_code
_entity_poly.pdbx_strand_id
1 'polypeptide(L)'
;MTEKEKMLNSQMYNPMGDKQLRNERCSVKNLCREYNNLPFEDEETQKILIKKIVGSTKENFCITAPFWCDYGYNIELGENFYSNHNMVILDCAKVKFGDNVFVAPNCGFYTAGHPVDYPRRNAGFEYAYPIIVGDNVWIGGGVQVMPGVTIGSNVVIGGGSVVVKNIPSDCVAVGNPCKPIRKITDEDMKTCFDKSMNK
;
A
#
# COMPACT_ATOMS: atom_id res chain seq x y z
N MET A 1 11.61 -11.63 23.25
CA MET A 1 11.13 -11.11 21.95
C MET A 1 10.88 -9.63 22.13
N THR A 2 11.53 -8.78 21.33
CA THR A 2 11.36 -7.34 21.32
C THR A 2 10.00 -6.96 20.71
N GLU A 3 9.54 -5.73 20.91
CA GLU A 3 8.30 -5.25 20.29
C GLU A 3 8.41 -5.25 18.76
N LYS A 4 9.58 -4.96 18.20
CA LYS A 4 9.86 -5.10 16.77
C LYS A 4 9.73 -6.53 16.27
N GLU A 5 10.28 -7.51 16.98
CA GLU A 5 10.13 -8.93 16.61
C GLU A 5 8.67 -9.38 16.65
N LYS A 6 7.89 -8.94 17.66
CA LYS A 6 6.45 -9.22 17.73
C LYS A 6 5.72 -8.62 16.54
N MET A 7 5.99 -7.34 16.22
CA MET A 7 5.41 -6.62 15.08
C MET A 7 5.65 -7.38 13.77
N LEU A 8 6.91 -7.76 13.49
CA LEU A 8 7.29 -8.45 12.26
C LEU A 8 6.75 -9.89 12.17
N ASN A 9 6.42 -10.51 13.32
CA ASN A 9 5.83 -11.85 13.38
C ASN A 9 4.29 -11.82 13.53
N SER A 10 3.64 -10.71 13.18
CA SER A 10 2.18 -10.53 13.26
C SER A 10 1.58 -10.86 14.64
N GLN A 11 2.36 -10.64 15.69
CA GLN A 11 1.90 -10.74 17.07
C GLN A 11 1.46 -9.37 17.58
N MET A 12 0.66 -9.37 18.64
CA MET A 12 0.30 -8.13 19.32
C MET A 12 1.57 -7.50 19.93
N TYR A 13 1.81 -6.24 19.66
CA TYR A 13 2.97 -5.48 20.11
C TYR A 13 2.57 -4.13 20.68
N ASN A 14 3.46 -3.49 21.41
CA ASN A 14 3.23 -2.15 21.94
C ASN A 14 4.35 -1.20 21.51
N PRO A 15 4.15 -0.36 20.49
CA PRO A 15 5.16 0.58 20.03
C PRO A 15 5.30 1.81 20.95
N MET A 16 4.38 2.00 21.89
CA MET A 16 4.46 3.11 22.84
C MET A 16 5.63 2.92 23.81
N GLY A 17 6.57 3.86 23.78
CA GLY A 17 7.76 3.78 24.59
C GLY A 17 8.90 2.93 24.03
N ASP A 18 8.70 2.18 22.95
CA ASP A 18 9.78 1.49 22.25
C ASP A 18 10.66 2.49 21.49
N LYS A 19 11.88 2.69 21.99
CA LYS A 19 12.82 3.65 21.42
C LYS A 19 13.31 3.25 20.03
N GLN A 20 13.47 1.95 19.76
CA GLN A 20 13.92 1.46 18.46
C GLN A 20 12.87 1.76 17.38
N LEU A 21 11.64 1.32 17.59
CA LEU A 21 10.55 1.54 16.63
C LEU A 21 10.29 3.04 16.40
N ARG A 22 10.35 3.85 17.46
CA ARG A 22 10.23 5.30 17.35
C ARG A 22 11.33 5.92 16.49
N ASN A 23 12.59 5.54 16.73
CA ASN A 23 13.72 6.09 15.99
C ASN A 23 13.67 5.69 14.51
N GLU A 24 13.34 4.44 14.20
CA GLU A 24 13.18 3.95 12.83
C GLU A 24 12.09 4.74 12.09
N ARG A 25 10.90 4.92 12.68
CA ARG A 25 9.83 5.74 12.09
C ARG A 25 10.24 7.19 11.87
N CYS A 26 10.91 7.81 12.84
CA CYS A 26 11.39 9.18 12.71
C CYS A 26 12.40 9.31 11.56
N SER A 27 13.32 8.37 11.45
CA SER A 27 14.33 8.34 10.37
C SER A 27 13.67 8.27 8.99
N VAL A 28 12.75 7.34 8.80
CA VAL A 28 12.06 7.16 7.51
C VAL A 28 11.16 8.35 7.18
N LYS A 29 10.43 8.90 8.15
CA LYS A 29 9.62 10.11 7.93
C LYS A 29 10.45 11.33 7.52
N ASN A 30 11.70 11.43 8.00
CA ASN A 30 12.62 12.46 7.52
C ASN A 30 13.04 12.22 6.06
N LEU A 31 13.31 10.97 5.66
CA LEU A 31 13.58 10.62 4.26
C LEU A 31 12.37 10.88 3.35
N CYS A 32 11.17 10.53 3.79
CA CYS A 32 9.94 10.86 3.06
C CYS A 32 9.77 12.37 2.90
N ARG A 33 10.06 13.16 3.94
CA ARG A 33 10.01 14.63 3.85
C ARG A 33 11.03 15.17 2.85
N GLU A 34 12.25 14.64 2.85
CA GLU A 34 13.28 15.00 1.88
C GLU A 34 12.80 14.68 0.45
N TYR A 35 12.33 13.45 0.21
CA TYR A 35 11.75 13.02 -1.05
C TYR A 35 10.61 13.92 -1.54
N ASN A 36 9.67 14.22 -0.64
CA ASN A 36 8.47 15.00 -0.97
C ASN A 36 8.75 16.48 -1.30
N ASN A 37 9.95 16.98 -0.99
CA ASN A 37 10.39 18.35 -1.31
C ASN A 37 11.32 18.43 -2.52
N LEU A 38 11.62 17.31 -3.18
CA LEU A 38 12.44 17.34 -4.40
C LEU A 38 11.66 17.96 -5.58
N PRO A 39 12.37 18.66 -6.49
CA PRO A 39 11.81 19.03 -7.79
C PRO A 39 11.31 17.78 -8.54
N PHE A 40 10.22 17.92 -9.30
CA PHE A 40 9.68 16.81 -10.09
C PHE A 40 10.62 16.35 -11.20
N GLU A 41 11.48 17.24 -11.66
CA GLU A 41 12.46 16.98 -12.73
C GLU A 41 13.68 16.19 -12.24
N ASP A 42 13.91 16.10 -10.92
CA ASP A 42 15.06 15.39 -10.33
C ASP A 42 14.76 13.90 -10.12
N GLU A 43 14.46 13.20 -11.23
CA GLU A 43 14.10 11.78 -11.22
C GLU A 43 15.21 10.88 -10.65
N GLU A 44 16.48 11.26 -10.84
CA GLU A 44 17.62 10.48 -10.35
C GLU A 44 17.67 10.48 -8.82
N THR A 45 17.61 11.66 -8.19
CA THR A 45 17.58 11.78 -6.72
C THR A 45 16.34 11.16 -6.14
N GLN A 46 15.17 11.29 -6.81
CA GLN A 46 13.92 10.64 -6.41
C GLN A 46 14.09 9.12 -6.34
N LYS A 47 14.65 8.47 -7.38
CA LYS A 47 14.91 7.03 -7.41
C LYS A 47 15.88 6.59 -6.30
N ILE A 48 16.94 7.36 -6.08
CA ILE A 48 17.92 7.08 -5.02
C ILE A 48 17.26 7.12 -3.65
N LEU A 49 16.43 8.13 -3.38
CA LEU A 49 15.74 8.26 -2.08
C LEU A 49 14.70 7.15 -1.87
N ILE A 50 13.91 6.81 -2.87
CA ILE A 50 12.95 5.70 -2.76
C ILE A 50 13.68 4.38 -2.46
N LYS A 51 14.80 4.08 -3.12
CA LYS A 51 15.61 2.89 -2.82
C LYS A 51 16.21 2.89 -1.39
N LYS A 52 16.38 4.07 -0.77
CA LYS A 52 16.78 4.20 0.64
C LYS A 52 15.61 4.03 1.60
N ILE A 53 14.41 4.42 1.18
CA ILE A 53 13.20 4.37 1.99
C ILE A 53 12.62 2.96 2.03
N VAL A 54 12.41 2.31 0.88
CA VAL A 54 11.72 1.02 0.80
C VAL A 54 12.67 -0.16 0.91
N GLY A 55 12.15 -1.30 1.35
CA GLY A 55 12.94 -2.53 1.55
C GLY A 55 13.52 -3.10 0.28
N SER A 56 12.77 -3.08 -0.82
CA SER A 56 13.29 -3.49 -2.14
C SER A 56 12.48 -2.91 -3.29
N THR A 57 13.16 -2.74 -4.43
CA THR A 57 12.56 -2.37 -5.71
C THR A 57 13.14 -3.22 -6.82
N LYS A 58 12.42 -3.34 -7.93
CA LYS A 58 12.98 -3.72 -9.23
C LYS A 58 13.58 -2.49 -9.92
N GLU A 59 13.90 -2.60 -11.22
CA GLU A 59 14.57 -1.50 -11.92
C GLU A 59 13.63 -0.36 -12.28
N ASN A 60 12.47 -0.68 -12.82
CA ASN A 60 11.49 0.29 -13.27
C ASN A 60 10.40 0.49 -12.23
N PHE A 61 10.38 1.66 -11.63
CA PHE A 61 9.32 2.08 -10.71
C PHE A 61 9.21 3.60 -10.69
N CYS A 62 8.04 4.09 -10.32
CA CYS A 62 7.79 5.50 -10.10
C CYS A 62 6.81 5.67 -8.94
N ILE A 63 7.15 6.53 -8.01
CA ILE A 63 6.25 7.00 -6.95
C ILE A 63 6.15 8.52 -7.11
N THR A 64 4.97 9.05 -7.34
CA THR A 64 4.77 10.50 -7.43
C THR A 64 4.57 11.08 -6.04
N ALA A 65 5.36 12.07 -5.70
CA ALA A 65 5.25 12.77 -4.40
C ALA A 65 3.88 13.47 -4.25
N PRO A 66 3.38 13.64 -3.01
CA PRO A 66 3.97 13.15 -1.78
C PRO A 66 3.69 11.67 -1.50
N PHE A 67 4.65 11.03 -0.82
CA PHE A 67 4.60 9.65 -0.34
C PHE A 67 4.96 9.59 1.14
N TRP A 68 4.26 8.75 1.91
CA TRP A 68 4.54 8.54 3.32
C TRP A 68 4.48 7.05 3.70
N CYS A 69 5.40 6.64 4.55
CA CYS A 69 5.37 5.31 5.17
C CYS A 69 5.85 5.35 6.62
N ASP A 70 5.68 4.24 7.35
CA ASP A 70 6.10 4.17 8.76
C ASP A 70 7.55 3.69 8.90
N TYR A 71 7.93 2.59 8.26
CA TYR A 71 9.25 1.99 8.40
C TYR A 71 9.99 1.87 7.07
N GLY A 72 9.28 1.71 5.97
CA GLY A 72 9.80 1.56 4.63
C GLY A 72 10.37 0.17 4.34
N TYR A 73 11.17 -0.40 5.25
CA TYR A 73 11.85 -1.69 5.02
C TYR A 73 10.91 -2.89 4.82
N ASN A 74 9.64 -2.76 5.14
CA ASN A 74 8.63 -3.79 4.89
C ASN A 74 7.95 -3.65 3.52
N ILE A 75 8.31 -2.65 2.70
CA ILE A 75 7.71 -2.40 1.39
C ILE A 75 8.57 -3.03 0.30
N GLU A 76 7.94 -3.86 -0.54
CA GLU A 76 8.56 -4.48 -1.72
C GLU A 76 7.79 -4.04 -2.97
N LEU A 77 8.49 -3.45 -3.94
CA LEU A 77 7.92 -2.99 -5.21
C LEU A 77 8.38 -3.90 -6.35
N GLY A 78 7.42 -4.39 -7.13
CA GLY A 78 7.66 -5.15 -8.35
C GLY A 78 8.12 -4.27 -9.52
N GLU A 79 8.34 -4.91 -10.67
CA GLU A 79 8.73 -4.24 -11.91
C GLU A 79 7.57 -3.39 -12.46
N ASN A 80 7.88 -2.23 -13.02
CA ASN A 80 6.92 -1.27 -13.56
C ASN A 80 5.87 -0.81 -12.53
N PHE A 81 6.23 -0.78 -11.25
CA PHE A 81 5.35 -0.21 -10.24
C PHE A 81 5.19 1.29 -10.46
N TYR A 82 3.94 1.75 -10.47
CA TYR A 82 3.61 3.17 -10.53
C TYR A 82 2.64 3.56 -9.43
N SER A 83 2.91 4.64 -8.71
CA SER A 83 1.90 5.31 -7.88
C SER A 83 1.81 6.80 -8.18
N ASN A 84 0.58 7.27 -8.14
CA ASN A 84 0.23 8.68 -8.23
C ASN A 84 0.36 9.35 -6.85
N HIS A 85 -0.02 10.63 -6.75
CA HIS A 85 0.12 11.46 -5.56
C HIS A 85 -0.59 10.94 -4.31
N ASN A 86 -0.04 11.26 -3.15
CA ASN A 86 -0.64 11.01 -1.83
C ASN A 86 -0.83 9.52 -1.50
N MET A 87 0.11 8.66 -1.91
CA MET A 87 0.12 7.28 -1.44
C MET A 87 0.64 7.22 0.00
N VAL A 88 -0.07 6.50 0.88
CA VAL A 88 0.32 6.26 2.27
C VAL A 88 0.42 4.77 2.52
N ILE A 89 1.56 4.31 3.06
CA ILE A 89 1.75 2.90 3.43
C ILE A 89 2.15 2.82 4.91
N LEU A 90 1.26 2.31 5.78
CA LEU A 90 1.60 2.01 7.15
C LEU A 90 2.15 0.57 7.22
N ASP A 91 3.44 0.44 6.99
CA ASP A 91 4.14 -0.82 6.80
C ASP A 91 4.69 -1.42 8.10
N CYS A 92 3.86 -1.54 9.13
CA CYS A 92 4.20 -2.28 10.34
C CYS A 92 4.37 -3.78 10.08
N ALA A 93 3.74 -4.31 9.02
CA ALA A 93 4.00 -5.62 8.44
C ALA A 93 4.31 -5.47 6.94
N LYS A 94 4.69 -6.58 6.28
CA LYS A 94 5.04 -6.58 4.86
C LYS A 94 3.91 -6.03 3.97
N VAL A 95 4.27 -5.14 3.05
CA VAL A 95 3.43 -4.72 1.93
C VAL A 95 4.18 -5.05 0.65
N LYS A 96 3.68 -6.03 -0.09
CA LYS A 96 4.30 -6.48 -1.33
C LYS A 96 3.41 -6.16 -2.52
N PHE A 97 3.99 -5.51 -3.52
CA PHE A 97 3.39 -5.31 -4.82
C PHE A 97 4.10 -6.18 -5.86
N GLY A 98 3.31 -6.85 -6.69
CA GLY A 98 3.79 -7.58 -7.87
C GLY A 98 4.20 -6.64 -9.00
N ASP A 99 4.41 -7.22 -10.18
CA ASP A 99 4.81 -6.49 -11.38
C ASP A 99 3.60 -5.79 -12.05
N ASN A 100 3.84 -4.65 -12.71
CA ASN A 100 2.83 -3.86 -13.43
C ASN A 100 1.64 -3.44 -12.54
N VAL A 101 1.92 -2.95 -11.35
CA VAL A 101 0.90 -2.42 -10.43
C VAL A 101 0.79 -0.91 -10.60
N PHE A 102 -0.44 -0.43 -10.87
CA PHE A 102 -0.75 0.99 -10.98
C PHE A 102 -1.64 1.44 -9.83
N VAL A 103 -1.19 2.43 -9.08
CA VAL A 103 -1.92 3.01 -7.93
C VAL A 103 -2.29 4.45 -8.24
N ALA A 104 -3.59 4.74 -8.29
CA ALA A 104 -4.11 6.09 -8.50
C ALA A 104 -3.97 6.97 -7.24
N PRO A 105 -4.30 8.28 -7.30
CA PRO A 105 -4.08 9.19 -6.18
C PRO A 105 -4.85 8.84 -4.90
N ASN A 106 -4.32 9.27 -3.75
CA ASN A 106 -4.96 9.21 -2.43
C ASN A 106 -5.24 7.78 -1.95
N CYS A 107 -4.42 6.82 -2.32
CA CYS A 107 -4.56 5.43 -1.88
C CYS A 107 -3.80 5.16 -0.58
N GLY A 108 -4.36 4.28 0.26
CA GLY A 108 -3.78 3.86 1.53
C GLY A 108 -3.66 2.34 1.65
N PHE A 109 -2.53 1.89 2.21
CA PHE A 109 -2.25 0.48 2.52
C PHE A 109 -1.90 0.39 4.00
N TYR A 110 -2.80 -0.13 4.81
CA TYR A 110 -2.69 -0.09 6.26
C TYR A 110 -2.53 -1.50 6.80
N THR A 111 -1.30 -1.88 7.16
CA THR A 111 -1.05 -3.20 7.75
C THR A 111 -1.38 -3.24 9.23
N ALA A 112 -1.38 -2.08 9.90
CA ALA A 112 -1.59 -1.96 11.34
C ALA A 112 -3.04 -1.69 11.72
N GLY A 113 -3.42 -2.16 12.89
CA GLY A 113 -4.67 -1.86 13.56
C GLY A 113 -4.55 -1.95 15.07
N HIS A 114 -5.58 -1.49 15.76
CA HIS A 114 -5.67 -1.55 17.22
C HIS A 114 -6.68 -2.57 17.69
N PRO A 115 -6.51 -3.16 18.90
CA PRO A 115 -7.53 -4.00 19.52
C PRO A 115 -8.88 -3.30 19.60
N VAL A 116 -9.95 -4.07 19.37
CA VAL A 116 -11.33 -3.55 19.46
C VAL A 116 -11.64 -3.13 20.89
N ASP A 117 -11.16 -3.89 21.87
CA ASP A 117 -11.33 -3.54 23.28
C ASP A 117 -10.50 -2.30 23.64
N TYR A 118 -11.14 -1.38 24.35
CA TYR A 118 -10.53 -0.12 24.70
C TYR A 118 -9.38 -0.22 25.73
N PRO A 119 -9.34 -1.15 26.67
CA PRO A 119 -8.22 -1.22 27.62
C PRO A 119 -6.87 -1.46 26.92
N ARG A 120 -6.79 -2.44 26.02
CA ARG A 120 -5.57 -2.72 25.26
C ARG A 120 -5.26 -1.61 24.25
N ARG A 121 -6.29 -1.08 23.56
CA ARG A 121 -6.11 0.05 22.65
C ARG A 121 -5.58 1.29 23.36
N ASN A 122 -6.12 1.65 24.52
CA ASN A 122 -5.69 2.81 25.29
C ASN A 122 -4.28 2.61 25.91
N ALA A 123 -3.88 1.36 26.15
CA ALA A 123 -2.53 1.00 26.54
C ALA A 123 -1.53 1.05 25.35
N GLY A 124 -1.98 1.35 24.13
CA GLY A 124 -1.15 1.53 22.95
C GLY A 124 -0.80 0.23 22.20
N PHE A 125 -1.50 -0.88 22.47
CA PHE A 125 -1.29 -2.11 21.72
C PHE A 125 -1.77 -2.00 20.27
N GLU A 126 -1.02 -2.65 19.40
CA GLU A 126 -1.28 -2.77 17.96
C GLU A 126 -1.12 -4.23 17.52
N TYR A 127 -1.70 -4.53 16.38
CA TYR A 127 -1.41 -5.72 15.58
C TYR A 127 -1.05 -5.28 14.16
N ALA A 128 -0.32 -6.11 13.42
CA ALA A 128 -0.01 -5.83 12.02
C ALA A 128 -0.08 -7.13 11.20
N TYR A 129 -0.78 -7.05 10.05
CA TYR A 129 -0.91 -8.17 9.11
C TYR A 129 -0.49 -7.73 7.71
N PRO A 130 0.23 -8.59 6.95
CA PRO A 130 0.77 -8.24 5.66
C PRO A 130 -0.32 -7.97 4.62
N ILE A 131 -0.02 -7.07 3.68
CA ILE A 131 -0.82 -6.81 2.48
C ILE A 131 -0.04 -7.30 1.28
N ILE A 132 -0.67 -8.11 0.43
CA ILE A 132 -0.08 -8.64 -0.79
C ILE A 132 -0.93 -8.23 -1.98
N VAL A 133 -0.29 -7.63 -2.98
CA VAL A 133 -0.91 -7.27 -4.26
C VAL A 133 -0.19 -8.07 -5.36
N GLY A 134 -0.94 -8.81 -6.17
CA GLY A 134 -0.43 -9.59 -7.29
C GLY A 134 0.01 -8.72 -8.46
N ASP A 135 0.24 -9.37 -9.61
CA ASP A 135 0.69 -8.71 -10.83
C ASP A 135 -0.47 -8.13 -11.65
N ASN A 136 -0.18 -7.11 -12.47
CA ASN A 136 -1.16 -6.52 -13.38
C ASN A 136 -2.42 -6.00 -12.64
N VAL A 137 -2.22 -5.22 -11.59
CA VAL A 137 -3.30 -4.69 -10.76
C VAL A 137 -3.42 -3.18 -10.96
N TRP A 138 -4.64 -2.71 -11.21
CA TRP A 138 -4.95 -1.29 -11.20
C TRP A 138 -5.83 -0.94 -9.98
N ILE A 139 -5.31 -0.06 -9.15
CA ILE A 139 -5.97 0.44 -7.93
C ILE A 139 -6.45 1.87 -8.19
N GLY A 140 -7.76 2.06 -8.23
CA GLY A 140 -8.41 3.34 -8.47
C GLY A 140 -8.21 4.34 -7.34
N GLY A 141 -8.43 5.63 -7.63
CA GLY A 141 -8.19 6.71 -6.66
C GLY A 141 -9.00 6.58 -5.38
N GLY A 142 -8.37 6.93 -4.25
CA GLY A 142 -9.02 6.91 -2.94
C GLY A 142 -9.24 5.52 -2.33
N VAL A 143 -8.69 4.47 -2.93
CA VAL A 143 -8.82 3.10 -2.41
C VAL A 143 -8.05 2.94 -1.10
N GLN A 144 -8.68 2.26 -0.13
CA GLN A 144 -8.09 1.95 1.16
C GLN A 144 -8.02 0.43 1.36
N VAL A 145 -6.82 -0.11 1.57
CA VAL A 145 -6.58 -1.54 1.76
C VAL A 145 -6.26 -1.82 3.23
N MET A 146 -7.04 -2.72 3.84
CA MET A 146 -6.99 -3.00 5.27
C MET A 146 -6.01 -4.15 5.60
N PRO A 147 -5.64 -4.31 6.89
CA PRO A 147 -4.66 -5.32 7.32
C PRO A 147 -5.01 -6.74 6.87
N GLY A 148 -4.01 -7.49 6.42
CA GLY A 148 -4.13 -8.91 6.09
C GLY A 148 -4.75 -9.22 4.73
N VAL A 149 -5.00 -8.21 3.90
CA VAL A 149 -5.65 -8.39 2.59
C VAL A 149 -4.64 -8.88 1.54
N THR A 150 -5.07 -9.87 0.77
CA THR A 150 -4.43 -10.27 -0.49
C THR A 150 -5.33 -9.89 -1.67
N ILE A 151 -4.77 -9.13 -2.63
CA ILE A 151 -5.39 -8.84 -3.92
C ILE A 151 -4.68 -9.71 -4.95
N GLY A 152 -5.42 -10.54 -5.69
CA GLY A 152 -4.89 -11.41 -6.73
C GLY A 152 -4.32 -10.66 -7.92
N SER A 153 -3.87 -11.39 -8.93
CA SER A 153 -3.35 -10.81 -10.18
C SER A 153 -4.46 -10.50 -11.18
N ASN A 154 -4.21 -9.59 -12.13
CA ASN A 154 -5.17 -9.16 -13.14
C ASN A 154 -6.47 -8.65 -12.51
N VAL A 155 -6.34 -7.64 -11.62
CA VAL A 155 -7.47 -7.09 -10.86
C VAL A 155 -7.57 -5.58 -11.08
N VAL A 156 -8.79 -5.10 -11.20
CA VAL A 156 -9.12 -3.67 -11.13
C VAL A 156 -9.93 -3.40 -9.87
N ILE A 157 -9.41 -2.53 -9.01
CA ILE A 157 -10.14 -2.01 -7.83
C ILE A 157 -10.70 -0.63 -8.18
N GLY A 158 -12.01 -0.50 -8.23
CA GLY A 158 -12.66 0.78 -8.51
C GLY A 158 -12.43 1.83 -7.42
N GLY A 159 -12.35 3.10 -7.86
CA GLY A 159 -12.05 4.22 -6.97
C GLY A 159 -13.01 4.34 -5.79
N GLY A 160 -12.50 4.84 -4.65
CA GLY A 160 -13.23 5.00 -3.39
C GLY A 160 -13.55 3.69 -2.66
N SER A 161 -13.02 2.56 -3.11
CA SER A 161 -13.27 1.27 -2.47
C SER A 161 -12.51 1.09 -1.17
N VAL A 162 -13.11 0.35 -0.22
CA VAL A 162 -12.46 -0.08 1.03
C VAL A 162 -12.32 -1.60 1.03
N VAL A 163 -11.09 -2.08 0.85
CA VAL A 163 -10.77 -3.50 0.69
C VAL A 163 -10.50 -4.12 2.05
N VAL A 164 -11.47 -4.85 2.58
CA VAL A 164 -11.42 -5.47 3.92
C VAL A 164 -11.32 -7.00 3.87
N LYS A 165 -11.36 -7.59 2.67
CA LYS A 165 -11.26 -9.04 2.43
C LYS A 165 -10.45 -9.29 1.17
N ASN A 166 -9.90 -10.50 1.05
CA ASN A 166 -9.16 -10.91 -0.14
C ASN A 166 -9.99 -10.76 -1.41
N ILE A 167 -9.33 -10.30 -2.47
CA ILE A 167 -9.93 -10.17 -3.81
C ILE A 167 -9.29 -11.24 -4.70
N PRO A 168 -10.09 -12.09 -5.35
CA PRO A 168 -9.57 -13.11 -6.27
C PRO A 168 -8.98 -12.48 -7.53
N SER A 169 -8.15 -13.24 -8.24
CA SER A 169 -7.62 -12.83 -9.55
C SER A 169 -8.71 -12.68 -10.62
N ASP A 170 -8.38 -12.01 -11.72
CA ASP A 170 -9.17 -11.90 -12.94
C ASP A 170 -10.53 -11.23 -12.75
N CYS A 171 -10.61 -10.18 -11.94
CA CYS A 171 -11.87 -9.53 -11.66
C CYS A 171 -11.79 -7.99 -11.52
N VAL A 172 -12.94 -7.37 -11.69
CA VAL A 172 -13.22 -5.99 -11.27
C VAL A 172 -13.93 -6.04 -9.92
N ALA A 173 -13.41 -5.31 -8.93
CA ALA A 173 -13.98 -5.22 -7.58
C ALA A 173 -14.20 -3.75 -7.19
N VAL A 174 -15.31 -3.46 -6.52
CA VAL A 174 -15.67 -2.07 -6.15
C VAL A 174 -16.44 -2.02 -4.83
N GLY A 175 -16.47 -0.86 -4.23
CA GLY A 175 -17.39 -0.49 -3.15
C GLY A 175 -16.79 -0.48 -1.75
N ASN A 176 -17.64 -0.16 -0.78
CA ASN A 176 -17.34 -0.17 0.65
C ASN A 176 -18.44 -0.97 1.39
N PRO A 177 -18.16 -2.20 1.84
CA PRO A 177 -16.92 -2.95 1.62
C PRO A 177 -16.73 -3.38 0.14
N CYS A 178 -15.47 -3.43 -0.32
CA CYS A 178 -15.11 -3.82 -1.68
C CYS A 178 -15.46 -5.30 -1.94
N LYS A 179 -16.09 -5.56 -3.10
CA LYS A 179 -16.46 -6.91 -3.53
C LYS A 179 -16.23 -7.06 -5.04
N PRO A 180 -15.83 -8.26 -5.50
CA PRO A 180 -15.85 -8.57 -6.92
C PRO A 180 -17.26 -8.38 -7.50
N ILE A 181 -17.36 -7.70 -8.65
CA ILE A 181 -18.64 -7.45 -9.34
C ILE A 181 -18.73 -8.18 -10.68
N ARG A 182 -17.59 -8.46 -11.32
CA ARG A 182 -17.51 -9.24 -12.56
C ARG A 182 -16.10 -9.77 -12.81
N LYS A 183 -15.98 -10.73 -13.70
CA LYS A 183 -14.69 -11.16 -14.25
C LYS A 183 -14.19 -10.17 -15.30
N ILE A 184 -12.86 -10.13 -15.49
CA ILE A 184 -12.21 -9.51 -16.64
C ILE A 184 -12.22 -10.55 -17.75
N THR A 185 -12.58 -10.14 -18.99
CA THR A 185 -12.72 -11.01 -20.15
C THR A 185 -12.06 -10.39 -21.38
N ASP A 186 -11.92 -11.14 -22.47
CA ASP A 186 -11.37 -10.65 -23.75
C ASP A 186 -12.17 -9.48 -24.33
N GLU A 187 -13.43 -9.32 -23.96
CA GLU A 187 -14.24 -8.18 -24.37
C GLU A 187 -13.71 -6.86 -23.80
N ASP A 188 -13.07 -6.90 -22.61
CA ASP A 188 -12.45 -5.71 -22.01
C ASP A 188 -11.28 -5.17 -22.86
N MET A 189 -10.66 -6.00 -23.72
CA MET A 189 -9.63 -5.56 -24.66
C MET A 189 -10.18 -4.79 -25.88
N LYS A 190 -11.47 -4.93 -26.17
CA LYS A 190 -12.11 -4.31 -27.32
C LYS A 190 -12.73 -2.95 -27.01
N THR A 191 -12.89 -2.64 -25.73
CA THR A 191 -13.56 -1.43 -25.27
C THR A 191 -12.59 -0.47 -24.61
N CYS A 192 -12.30 0.66 -25.26
CA CYS A 192 -11.95 1.87 -24.52
C CYS A 192 -13.19 2.30 -23.73
N PHE A 193 -13.00 3.00 -22.60
CA PHE A 193 -14.09 3.58 -21.81
C PHE A 193 -14.97 4.46 -22.72
N ASP A 194 -16.07 3.90 -23.20
CA ASP A 194 -16.99 4.60 -24.09
C ASP A 194 -18.04 5.35 -23.25
N LYS A 195 -17.98 6.69 -23.31
CA LYS A 195 -18.96 7.57 -22.64
C LYS A 195 -20.41 7.33 -23.10
N SER A 196 -20.65 6.59 -24.20
CA SER A 196 -22.00 6.25 -24.69
C SER A 196 -22.71 5.24 -23.80
N MET A 197 -21.99 4.51 -22.94
CA MET A 197 -22.57 3.51 -22.02
C MET A 197 -23.22 4.12 -20.77
N ASN A 198 -23.16 5.42 -20.58
CA ASN A 198 -23.78 6.16 -19.45
C ASN A 198 -25.12 6.82 -19.84
N LYS A 199 -25.88 6.25 -20.79
CA LYS A 199 -27.24 6.67 -21.11
C LYS A 199 -28.29 5.74 -20.55
#